data_928aa3955eca86ca8a286134ed3cbead
#
_entry.id   928aa3955eca86ca8a286134ed3cbead
#
_cell.length_a   1.000
_cell.length_b   1.000
_cell.length_c   1.000
_cell.angle_alpha   90.00
_cell.angle_beta   90.00
_cell.angle_gamma   90.00
#
_symmetry.space_group_name_H-M   'P 1'
#
loop_
_entity.id
_entity.type
_entity.pdbx_description
1 polymer ?
#
loop_
_entity_poly.entity_id
_entity_poly.type
_entity_poly.pdbx_seq_one_letter_code
_entity_poly.pdbx_strand_id
1 'polypeptide(L)'
;MANKIITVVGITGMQGASVADVFLQEAGWHVRGITRNPAKPESQKWAAKGVELVKADLNDAASLKAAFAGSTVVFGVTDFWGIVGDPEIQKRAQESGRPVNVLAYDLEVQQGRNIVDAVFATLETLDRFVLSTLSATTKWSKGKYTHNYHFDAKWEAVEYLKATYPALEKKTSYLQVALYLSNWKASQLARPSKASLTPHPNTLPYV
;
A
#
# COMPACT_ATOMS: atom_id res chain seq x y z
N MET A 1 -26.68 -4.23 -17.05
CA MET A 1 -26.07 -4.72 -15.80
C MET A 1 -25.43 -3.53 -15.12
N ALA A 2 -25.57 -3.38 -13.81
CA ALA A 2 -24.88 -2.30 -13.08
C ALA A 2 -23.37 -2.47 -13.23
N ASN A 3 -22.65 -1.41 -13.58
CA ASN A 3 -21.18 -1.47 -13.67
C ASN A 3 -20.60 -1.72 -12.29
N LYS A 4 -19.76 -2.74 -12.16
CA LYS A 4 -18.98 -2.98 -10.94
C LYS A 4 -17.91 -1.90 -10.79
N ILE A 5 -17.68 -1.43 -9.56
CA ILE A 5 -16.69 -0.40 -9.30
C ILE A 5 -15.49 -1.03 -8.57
N ILE A 6 -14.30 -0.90 -9.14
CA ILE A 6 -13.06 -1.11 -8.40
C ILE A 6 -12.49 0.24 -7.98
N THR A 7 -12.29 0.42 -6.68
CA THR A 7 -11.61 1.59 -6.14
C THR A 7 -10.15 1.25 -5.79
N VAL A 8 -9.22 2.01 -6.37
CA VAL A 8 -7.79 1.75 -6.30
C VAL A 8 -7.10 2.86 -5.52
N VAL A 9 -6.56 2.51 -4.35
CA VAL A 9 -5.67 3.39 -3.60
C VAL A 9 -4.29 3.39 -4.25
N GLY A 10 -3.63 4.56 -4.30
CA GLY A 10 -2.30 4.67 -4.88
C GLY A 10 -2.28 4.51 -6.40
N ILE A 11 -3.27 5.06 -7.11
CA ILE A 11 -3.42 4.97 -8.57
C ILE A 11 -2.18 5.39 -9.36
N THR A 12 -1.37 6.30 -8.84
CA THR A 12 -0.13 6.76 -9.48
C THR A 12 1.11 5.95 -9.09
N GLY A 13 0.97 5.03 -8.15
CA GLY A 13 2.04 4.13 -7.69
C GLY A 13 2.07 2.82 -8.49
N MET A 14 3.15 2.03 -8.34
CA MET A 14 3.38 0.82 -9.14
C MET A 14 2.28 -0.23 -8.99
N GLN A 15 1.84 -0.52 -7.76
CA GLN A 15 0.80 -1.52 -7.51
C GLN A 15 -0.57 -1.04 -8.01
N GLY A 16 -0.99 0.16 -7.59
CA GLY A 16 -2.28 0.71 -8.00
C GLY A 16 -2.40 0.89 -9.51
N ALA A 17 -1.32 1.35 -10.16
CA ALA A 17 -1.23 1.45 -11.61
C ALA A 17 -1.47 0.10 -12.30
N SER A 18 -0.81 -0.97 -11.82
CA SER A 18 -0.95 -2.32 -12.40
C SER A 18 -2.37 -2.86 -12.23
N VAL A 19 -3.00 -2.62 -11.08
CA VAL A 19 -4.40 -3.01 -10.85
C VAL A 19 -5.33 -2.25 -11.80
N ALA A 20 -5.17 -0.94 -11.92
CA ALA A 20 -6.02 -0.12 -12.78
C ALA A 20 -5.87 -0.49 -14.27
N ASP A 21 -4.64 -0.73 -14.75
CA ASP A 21 -4.41 -1.12 -16.15
C ASP A 21 -5.10 -2.45 -16.52
N VAL A 22 -5.20 -3.40 -15.59
CA VAL A 22 -5.94 -4.66 -15.80
C VAL A 22 -7.45 -4.38 -15.87
N PHE A 23 -8.00 -3.70 -14.87
CA PHE A 23 -9.46 -3.50 -14.78
C PHE A 23 -10.01 -2.54 -15.84
N LEU A 24 -9.20 -1.66 -16.42
CA LEU A 24 -9.58 -0.84 -17.58
C LEU A 24 -9.84 -1.67 -18.85
N GLN A 25 -9.33 -2.90 -18.91
CA GLN A 25 -9.52 -3.82 -20.02
C GLN A 25 -10.69 -4.79 -19.81
N GLU A 26 -11.23 -4.84 -18.60
CA GLU A 26 -12.30 -5.77 -18.21
C GLU A 26 -13.68 -5.15 -18.44
N ALA A 27 -14.49 -5.79 -19.27
CA ALA A 27 -15.84 -5.32 -19.56
C ALA A 27 -16.72 -5.34 -18.30
N GLY A 28 -17.51 -4.29 -18.11
CA GLY A 28 -18.44 -4.17 -16.99
C GLY A 28 -17.81 -3.63 -15.70
N TRP A 29 -16.55 -3.21 -15.73
CA TRP A 29 -15.87 -2.57 -14.63
C TRP A 29 -15.69 -1.07 -14.85
N HIS A 30 -15.90 -0.31 -13.79
CA HIS A 30 -15.55 1.09 -13.70
C HIS A 30 -14.38 1.25 -12.71
N VAL A 31 -13.31 1.91 -13.16
CA VAL A 31 -12.11 2.10 -12.35
C VAL A 31 -12.15 3.47 -11.69
N ARG A 32 -12.14 3.50 -10.36
CA ARG A 32 -12.01 4.70 -9.54
C ARG A 32 -10.64 4.74 -8.91
N GLY A 33 -9.88 5.80 -9.15
CA GLY A 33 -8.54 6.01 -8.62
C GLY A 33 -8.52 7.07 -7.52
N ILE A 34 -7.92 6.73 -6.38
CA ILE A 34 -7.76 7.67 -5.26
C ILE A 34 -6.45 8.42 -5.39
N THR A 35 -6.51 9.75 -5.29
CA THR A 35 -5.35 10.63 -5.30
C THR A 35 -5.56 11.85 -4.42
N ARG A 36 -4.50 12.36 -3.78
CA ARG A 36 -4.53 13.61 -3.02
C ARG A 36 -4.73 14.84 -3.90
N ASN A 37 -4.26 14.77 -5.16
CA ASN A 37 -4.38 15.86 -6.11
C ASN A 37 -4.72 15.34 -7.51
N PRO A 38 -6.02 15.33 -7.87
CA PRO A 38 -6.47 14.93 -9.21
C PRO A 38 -5.90 15.78 -10.36
N ALA A 39 -5.53 17.05 -10.10
CA ALA A 39 -5.04 17.96 -11.12
C ALA A 39 -3.56 17.75 -11.49
N LYS A 40 -2.81 16.93 -10.75
CA LYS A 40 -1.41 16.64 -11.11
C LYS A 40 -1.33 15.93 -12.47
N PRO A 41 -0.29 16.23 -13.29
CA PRO A 41 -0.09 15.59 -14.59
C PRO A 41 -0.09 14.05 -14.54
N GLU A 42 0.52 13.47 -13.50
CA GLU A 42 0.56 12.01 -13.29
C GLU A 42 -0.84 11.42 -13.06
N SER A 43 -1.72 12.15 -12.33
CA SER A 43 -3.10 11.75 -12.11
C SER A 43 -3.92 11.91 -13.39
N GLN A 44 -3.75 13.01 -14.11
CA GLN A 44 -4.48 13.30 -15.36
C GLN A 44 -4.22 12.26 -16.47
N LYS A 45 -3.06 11.61 -16.47
CA LYS A 45 -2.78 10.48 -17.38
C LYS A 45 -3.76 9.32 -17.15
N TRP A 46 -4.21 9.11 -15.93
CA TRP A 46 -5.21 8.08 -15.59
C TRP A 46 -6.62 8.50 -15.96
N ALA A 47 -6.98 9.78 -15.76
CA ALA A 47 -8.25 10.32 -16.24
C ALA A 47 -8.38 10.18 -17.77
N ALA A 48 -7.33 10.46 -18.52
CA ALA A 48 -7.28 10.29 -19.97
C ALA A 48 -7.46 8.82 -20.43
N LYS A 49 -7.16 7.84 -19.57
CA LYS A 49 -7.41 6.42 -19.81
C LYS A 49 -8.84 5.97 -19.40
N GLY A 50 -9.67 6.86 -18.84
CA GLY A 50 -11.02 6.55 -18.42
C GLY A 50 -11.18 6.24 -16.91
N VAL A 51 -10.15 6.50 -16.09
CA VAL A 51 -10.27 6.36 -14.63
C VAL A 51 -11.03 7.55 -14.04
N GLU A 52 -12.03 7.29 -13.21
CA GLU A 52 -12.64 8.27 -12.33
C GLU A 52 -11.63 8.65 -11.23
N LEU A 53 -11.13 9.88 -11.23
CA LEU A 53 -10.26 10.35 -10.17
C LEU A 53 -11.04 10.96 -9.03
N VAL A 54 -10.88 10.43 -7.83
CA VAL A 54 -11.49 10.96 -6.61
C VAL A 54 -10.41 11.49 -5.67
N LYS A 55 -10.60 12.75 -5.22
CA LYS A 55 -9.71 13.35 -4.23
C LYS A 55 -10.00 12.75 -2.86
N ALA A 56 -9.00 12.08 -2.30
CA ALA A 56 -9.02 11.61 -0.91
C ALA A 56 -7.60 11.50 -0.36
N ASP A 57 -7.46 11.54 0.95
CA ASP A 57 -6.20 11.41 1.67
C ASP A 57 -6.29 10.27 2.68
N LEU A 58 -5.25 9.45 2.78
CA LEU A 58 -5.19 8.34 3.75
C LEU A 58 -5.20 8.84 5.20
N ASN A 59 -4.87 10.10 5.43
CA ASN A 59 -4.95 10.74 6.73
C ASN A 59 -6.34 11.31 7.06
N ASP A 60 -7.27 11.32 6.10
CA ASP A 60 -8.64 11.81 6.25
C ASP A 60 -9.64 10.66 6.02
N ALA A 61 -10.04 10.04 7.14
CA ALA A 61 -10.99 8.92 7.12
C ALA A 61 -12.35 9.27 6.49
N ALA A 62 -12.79 10.53 6.61
CA ALA A 62 -14.05 10.98 6.02
C ALA A 62 -13.96 11.03 4.49
N SER A 63 -12.85 11.56 3.96
CA SER A 63 -12.60 11.56 2.51
C SER A 63 -12.52 10.16 1.92
N LEU A 64 -11.91 9.20 2.64
CA LEU A 64 -11.84 7.81 2.21
C LEU A 64 -13.22 7.14 2.19
N LYS A 65 -14.06 7.34 3.22
CA LYS A 65 -15.42 6.79 3.26
C LYS A 65 -16.24 7.28 2.07
N ALA A 66 -16.17 8.58 1.77
CA ALA A 66 -16.85 9.15 0.61
C ALA A 66 -16.33 8.55 -0.71
N ALA A 67 -15.01 8.41 -0.83
CA ALA A 67 -14.38 7.89 -2.05
C ALA A 67 -14.66 6.40 -2.30
N PHE A 68 -14.85 5.60 -1.24
CA PHE A 68 -15.09 4.16 -1.35
C PHE A 68 -16.59 3.80 -1.50
N ALA A 69 -17.47 4.77 -1.32
CA ALA A 69 -18.93 4.52 -1.40
C ALA A 69 -19.31 3.82 -2.71
N GLY A 70 -20.12 2.75 -2.60
CA GLY A 70 -20.58 1.95 -3.74
C GLY A 70 -19.54 1.06 -4.41
N SER A 71 -18.33 0.95 -3.85
CA SER A 71 -17.30 0.05 -4.41
C SER A 71 -17.72 -1.40 -4.31
N THR A 72 -17.49 -2.15 -5.40
CA THR A 72 -17.62 -3.62 -5.45
C THR A 72 -16.31 -4.28 -5.01
N VAL A 73 -15.18 -3.70 -5.43
CA VAL A 73 -13.84 -4.14 -5.03
C VAL A 73 -13.03 -2.93 -4.58
N VAL A 74 -12.26 -3.09 -3.52
CA VAL A 74 -11.27 -2.09 -3.10
C VAL A 74 -9.88 -2.71 -3.10
N PHE A 75 -8.92 -2.04 -3.72
CA PHE A 75 -7.49 -2.31 -3.58
C PHE A 75 -6.88 -1.25 -2.66
N GLY A 76 -6.39 -1.66 -1.50
CA GLY A 76 -5.78 -0.81 -0.48
C GLY A 76 -4.29 -1.03 -0.37
N VAL A 77 -3.52 0.06 -0.32
CA VAL A 77 -2.07 0.05 -0.14
C VAL A 77 -1.62 1.34 0.56
N THR A 78 -0.61 1.23 1.42
CA THR A 78 0.09 2.36 2.06
C THR A 78 1.52 2.46 1.53
N ASP A 79 2.15 3.63 1.70
CA ASP A 79 3.50 3.92 1.17
C ASP A 79 4.44 4.42 2.27
N PHE A 80 5.07 3.49 2.98
CA PHE A 80 6.03 3.80 4.04
C PHE A 80 7.18 4.70 3.57
N TRP A 81 7.73 4.39 2.40
CA TRP A 81 8.91 5.12 1.90
C TRP A 81 8.56 6.52 1.40
N GLY A 82 7.36 6.70 0.87
CA GLY A 82 6.82 8.02 0.57
C GLY A 82 6.64 8.87 1.83
N ILE A 83 6.22 8.25 2.95
CA ILE A 83 6.11 8.94 4.25
C ILE A 83 7.51 9.31 4.78
N VAL A 84 8.48 8.41 4.74
CA VAL A 84 9.87 8.67 5.16
C VAL A 84 10.50 9.80 4.34
N GLY A 85 10.18 9.87 3.03
CA GLY A 85 10.67 10.90 2.12
C GLY A 85 9.93 12.25 2.22
N ASP A 86 8.84 12.33 2.98
CA ASP A 86 8.03 13.55 3.08
C ASP A 86 8.77 14.62 3.91
N PRO A 87 9.01 15.83 3.34
CA PRO A 87 9.73 16.90 4.04
C PRO A 87 9.08 17.33 5.36
N GLU A 88 7.75 17.32 5.46
CA GLU A 88 7.05 17.66 6.70
C GLU A 88 7.26 16.61 7.78
N ILE A 89 7.30 15.34 7.43
CA ILE A 89 7.60 14.26 8.38
C ILE A 89 9.05 14.32 8.82
N GLN A 90 9.98 14.60 7.91
CA GLN A 90 11.40 14.80 8.26
C GLN A 90 11.59 15.98 9.20
N LYS A 91 10.92 17.11 8.96
CA LYS A 91 10.93 18.28 9.85
C LYS A 91 10.38 17.92 11.24
N ARG A 92 9.23 17.25 11.31
CA ARG A 92 8.65 16.78 12.58
C ARG A 92 9.58 15.84 13.34
N ALA A 93 10.32 14.99 12.62
CA ALA A 93 11.31 14.10 13.21
C ALA A 93 12.45 14.92 13.88
N GLN A 94 12.96 15.93 13.20
CA GLN A 94 13.99 16.82 13.74
C GLN A 94 13.49 17.61 14.97
N GLU A 95 12.29 18.18 14.90
CA GLU A 95 11.69 18.97 15.98
C GLU A 95 11.37 18.14 17.22
N SER A 96 10.92 16.90 17.03
CA SER A 96 10.54 16.01 18.13
C SER A 96 11.69 15.15 18.68
N GLY A 97 12.82 15.10 18.00
CA GLY A 97 13.93 14.18 18.32
C GLY A 97 13.62 12.69 18.08
N ARG A 98 12.46 12.38 17.47
CA ARG A 98 12.08 10.99 17.16
C ARG A 98 12.63 10.57 15.78
N PRO A 99 13.13 9.33 15.61
CA PRO A 99 13.57 8.84 14.31
C PRO A 99 12.44 8.91 13.26
N VAL A 100 12.74 9.33 12.04
CA VAL A 100 11.77 9.50 10.96
C VAL A 100 11.03 8.20 10.61
N ASN A 101 11.70 7.06 10.67
CA ASN A 101 11.11 5.74 10.43
C ASN A 101 10.10 5.33 11.51
N VAL A 102 10.26 5.81 12.75
CA VAL A 102 9.28 5.60 13.83
C VAL A 102 8.03 6.45 13.59
N LEU A 103 8.20 7.72 13.19
CA LEU A 103 7.06 8.56 12.81
C LEU A 103 6.32 8.03 11.59
N ALA A 104 7.06 7.51 10.61
CA ALA A 104 6.49 6.89 9.42
C ALA A 104 5.69 5.62 9.77
N TYR A 105 6.19 4.81 10.72
CA TYR A 105 5.46 3.65 11.23
C TYR A 105 4.11 4.07 11.85
N ASP A 106 4.13 5.03 12.79
CA ASP A 106 2.90 5.48 13.45
C ASP A 106 1.87 5.98 12.43
N LEU A 107 2.33 6.75 11.44
CA LEU A 107 1.46 7.31 10.41
C LEU A 107 0.93 6.23 9.47
N GLU A 108 1.77 5.29 9.03
CA GLU A 108 1.34 4.21 8.14
C GLU A 108 0.33 3.28 8.84
N VAL A 109 0.50 2.98 10.12
CA VAL A 109 -0.48 2.25 10.93
C VAL A 109 -1.83 2.97 10.93
N GLN A 110 -1.82 4.29 11.17
CA GLN A 110 -3.06 5.07 11.16
C GLN A 110 -3.71 5.10 9.78
N GLN A 111 -2.94 5.27 8.72
CA GLN A 111 -3.44 5.21 7.34
C GLN A 111 -4.04 3.84 7.00
N GLY A 112 -3.41 2.77 7.43
CA GLY A 112 -3.93 1.41 7.28
C GLY A 112 -5.28 1.22 7.97
N ARG A 113 -5.42 1.71 9.21
CA ARG A 113 -6.69 1.69 9.95
C ARG A 113 -7.77 2.51 9.25
N ASN A 114 -7.43 3.71 8.78
CA ASN A 114 -8.37 4.57 8.06
C ASN A 114 -8.90 3.90 6.78
N ILE A 115 -8.04 3.20 6.03
CA ILE A 115 -8.45 2.39 4.87
C ILE A 115 -9.43 1.30 5.31
N VAL A 116 -9.10 0.53 6.34
CA VAL A 116 -9.94 -0.57 6.84
C VAL A 116 -11.32 -0.07 7.27
N ASP A 117 -11.38 1.02 8.03
CA ASP A 117 -12.63 1.65 8.49
C ASP A 117 -13.48 2.13 7.32
N ALA A 118 -12.85 2.75 6.31
CA ALA A 118 -13.53 3.24 5.13
C ALA A 118 -14.07 2.09 4.25
N VAL A 119 -13.31 1.00 4.12
CA VAL A 119 -13.76 -0.20 3.41
C VAL A 119 -14.92 -0.87 4.15
N PHE A 120 -14.86 -0.97 5.48
CA PHE A 120 -15.97 -1.51 6.27
C PHE A 120 -17.26 -0.72 6.07
N ALA A 121 -17.17 0.59 5.93
CA ALA A 121 -18.35 1.44 5.68
C ALA A 121 -19.05 1.15 4.32
N THR A 122 -18.38 0.45 3.40
CA THR A 122 -18.96 0.03 2.11
C THR A 122 -19.28 -1.48 2.04
N LEU A 123 -19.35 -2.17 3.18
CA LEU A 123 -19.47 -3.63 3.28
C LEU A 123 -20.67 -4.20 2.51
N GLU A 124 -21.79 -3.45 2.41
CA GLU A 124 -23.01 -3.89 1.74
C GLU A 124 -22.83 -4.07 0.22
N THR A 125 -22.01 -3.24 -0.41
CA THR A 125 -21.74 -3.32 -1.86
C THR A 125 -20.44 -4.07 -2.17
N LEU A 126 -19.64 -4.33 -1.14
CA LEU A 126 -18.29 -4.90 -1.27
C LEU A 126 -18.35 -6.42 -1.53
N ASP A 127 -17.78 -6.85 -2.63
CA ASP A 127 -17.51 -8.28 -2.89
C ASP A 127 -16.14 -8.69 -2.34
N ARG A 128 -15.12 -7.83 -2.55
CA ARG A 128 -13.74 -8.14 -2.16
C ARG A 128 -12.94 -6.90 -1.76
N PHE A 129 -12.19 -7.03 -0.67
CA PHE A 129 -11.10 -6.13 -0.31
C PHE A 129 -9.76 -6.83 -0.55
N VAL A 130 -8.87 -6.22 -1.31
CA VAL A 130 -7.49 -6.66 -1.47
C VAL A 130 -6.60 -5.69 -0.73
N LEU A 131 -6.03 -6.13 0.39
CA LEU A 131 -5.10 -5.33 1.19
C LEU A 131 -3.65 -5.72 0.87
N SER A 132 -2.92 -4.80 0.26
CA SER A 132 -1.47 -4.95 0.09
C SER A 132 -0.79 -4.76 1.44
N THR A 133 -0.13 -5.81 1.90
CA THR A 133 0.50 -5.88 3.21
C THR A 133 1.87 -6.56 3.13
N LEU A 134 2.51 -6.72 4.27
CA LEU A 134 3.75 -7.50 4.42
C LEU A 134 3.66 -8.32 5.71
N SER A 135 4.59 -9.26 5.91
CA SER A 135 4.59 -10.12 7.07
C SER A 135 4.97 -9.39 8.36
N ALA A 136 4.39 -9.80 9.50
CA ALA A 136 4.72 -9.29 10.83
C ALA A 136 6.12 -9.74 11.26
N THR A 137 7.14 -8.98 10.93
CA THR A 137 8.54 -9.36 11.19
C THR A 137 8.83 -9.53 12.68
N THR A 138 8.40 -8.58 13.49
CA THR A 138 8.58 -8.64 14.95
C THR A 138 7.87 -9.86 15.55
N LYS A 139 6.64 -10.11 15.15
CA LYS A 139 5.82 -11.24 15.65
C LYS A 139 6.45 -12.59 15.28
N TRP A 140 6.75 -12.80 14.00
CA TRP A 140 7.26 -14.08 13.50
C TRP A 140 8.69 -14.37 13.92
N SER A 141 9.50 -13.33 14.14
CA SER A 141 10.85 -13.48 14.71
C SER A 141 10.87 -13.63 16.24
N LYS A 142 9.69 -13.65 16.89
CA LYS A 142 9.55 -13.69 18.36
C LYS A 142 10.30 -12.53 19.04
N GLY A 143 10.24 -11.34 18.45
CA GLY A 143 10.87 -10.13 18.97
C GLY A 143 12.35 -9.97 18.63
N LYS A 144 12.93 -10.87 17.82
CA LYS A 144 14.35 -10.77 17.43
C LYS A 144 14.62 -9.58 16.49
N TYR A 145 13.69 -9.29 15.58
CA TYR A 145 13.81 -8.21 14.59
C TYR A 145 12.68 -7.19 14.77
N THR A 146 12.96 -6.13 15.51
CA THR A 146 11.96 -5.14 15.93
C THR A 146 12.01 -3.82 15.15
N HIS A 147 12.90 -3.68 14.16
CA HIS A 147 13.11 -2.42 13.44
C HIS A 147 12.71 -2.51 11.95
N ASN A 148 11.99 -3.55 11.55
CA ASN A 148 11.48 -3.68 10.19
C ASN A 148 10.12 -2.96 10.05
N TYR A 149 10.13 -1.67 10.35
CA TYR A 149 8.93 -0.85 10.51
C TYR A 149 7.97 -0.89 9.32
N HIS A 150 8.47 -0.87 8.07
CA HIS A 150 7.63 -0.92 6.88
C HIS A 150 6.92 -2.25 6.66
N PHE A 151 7.39 -3.34 7.29
CA PHE A 151 6.68 -4.60 7.33
C PHE A 151 5.62 -4.59 8.43
N ASP A 152 6.05 -4.27 9.63
CA ASP A 152 5.19 -4.37 10.81
C ASP A 152 4.05 -3.35 10.75
N ALA A 153 4.27 -2.12 10.24
CA ALA A 153 3.21 -1.12 10.09
C ALA A 153 2.07 -1.59 9.19
N LYS A 154 2.40 -2.25 8.08
CA LYS A 154 1.37 -2.81 7.19
C LYS A 154 0.61 -3.98 7.83
N TRP A 155 1.30 -4.78 8.65
CA TRP A 155 0.66 -5.89 9.34
C TRP A 155 -0.27 -5.42 10.46
N GLU A 156 0.01 -4.29 11.11
CA GLU A 156 -0.88 -3.70 12.10
C GLU A 156 -2.30 -3.43 11.54
N ALA A 157 -2.41 -3.05 10.27
CA ALA A 157 -3.70 -2.92 9.61
C ALA A 157 -4.43 -4.26 9.46
N VAL A 158 -3.70 -5.37 9.26
CA VAL A 158 -4.27 -6.73 9.20
C VAL A 158 -4.79 -7.15 10.59
N GLU A 159 -3.99 -6.95 11.64
CA GLU A 159 -4.41 -7.29 13.01
C GLU A 159 -5.63 -6.45 13.44
N TYR A 160 -5.62 -5.15 13.11
CA TYR A 160 -6.75 -4.27 13.37
C TYR A 160 -8.03 -4.74 12.65
N LEU A 161 -7.93 -5.06 11.36
CA LEU A 161 -9.05 -5.57 10.56
C LEU A 161 -9.64 -6.84 11.18
N LYS A 162 -8.79 -7.81 11.51
CA LYS A 162 -9.20 -9.09 12.10
C LYS A 162 -9.90 -8.93 13.45
N ALA A 163 -9.34 -8.07 14.29
CA ALA A 163 -9.88 -7.83 15.62
C ALA A 163 -11.18 -7.04 15.61
N THR A 164 -11.31 -6.06 14.68
CA THR A 164 -12.40 -5.10 14.72
C THR A 164 -13.55 -5.49 13.80
N TYR A 165 -13.25 -6.06 12.63
CA TYR A 165 -14.24 -6.28 11.56
C TYR A 165 -14.22 -7.71 10.99
N PRO A 166 -14.61 -8.75 11.75
CA PRO A 166 -14.61 -10.14 11.28
C PRO A 166 -15.45 -10.40 10.02
N ALA A 167 -16.49 -9.57 9.79
CA ALA A 167 -17.32 -9.66 8.59
C ALA A 167 -16.55 -9.17 7.35
N LEU A 168 -15.73 -8.13 7.49
CA LEU A 168 -14.86 -7.64 6.43
C LEU A 168 -13.71 -8.62 6.17
N GLU A 169 -13.16 -9.26 7.21
CA GLU A 169 -12.10 -10.24 7.04
C GLU A 169 -12.48 -11.36 6.07
N LYS A 170 -13.72 -11.87 6.15
CA LYS A 170 -14.23 -12.90 5.24
C LYS A 170 -14.25 -12.47 3.77
N LYS A 171 -14.26 -11.17 3.51
CA LYS A 171 -14.20 -10.57 2.17
C LYS A 171 -12.80 -10.05 1.83
N THR A 172 -11.78 -10.24 2.68
CA THR A 172 -10.44 -9.69 2.49
C THR A 172 -9.47 -10.74 1.96
N SER A 173 -8.64 -10.32 1.00
CA SER A 173 -7.46 -11.05 0.53
C SER A 173 -6.21 -10.24 0.88
N TYR A 174 -5.21 -10.89 1.44
CA TYR A 174 -3.94 -10.26 1.81
C TYR A 174 -2.92 -10.50 0.72
N LEU A 175 -2.50 -9.42 0.04
CA LEU A 175 -1.48 -9.48 -1.01
C LEU A 175 -0.13 -9.10 -0.40
N GLN A 176 0.79 -10.05 -0.33
CA GLN A 176 2.16 -9.81 0.11
C GLN A 176 3.08 -9.80 -1.10
N VAL A 177 3.53 -8.63 -1.49
CA VAL A 177 4.45 -8.45 -2.61
C VAL A 177 5.89 -8.35 -2.11
N ALA A 178 6.81 -8.90 -2.89
CA ALA A 178 8.24 -8.81 -2.62
C ALA A 178 8.87 -7.59 -3.32
N LEU A 179 10.18 -7.64 -3.52
CA LEU A 179 10.92 -6.63 -4.25
C LEU A 179 10.43 -6.53 -5.71
N TYR A 180 10.11 -5.32 -6.16
CA TYR A 180 9.72 -5.11 -7.55
C TYR A 180 10.89 -5.35 -8.50
N LEU A 181 10.66 -6.09 -9.57
CA LEU A 181 11.67 -6.33 -10.61
C LEU A 181 12.19 -5.01 -11.22
N SER A 182 11.34 -3.98 -11.28
CA SER A 182 11.74 -2.64 -11.73
C SER A 182 12.81 -1.98 -10.85
N ASN A 183 12.97 -2.39 -9.60
CA ASN A 183 14.01 -1.87 -8.71
C ASN A 183 15.42 -2.18 -9.22
N TRP A 184 15.59 -3.27 -9.97
CA TRP A 184 16.86 -3.58 -10.64
C TRP A 184 17.28 -2.52 -11.68
N LYS A 185 16.32 -1.79 -12.24
CA LYS A 185 16.57 -0.69 -13.17
C LYS A 185 16.88 0.62 -12.44
N ALA A 186 16.25 0.82 -11.28
CA ALA A 186 16.29 2.08 -10.55
C ALA A 186 17.49 2.20 -9.58
N SER A 187 18.03 1.09 -9.09
CA SER A 187 19.10 1.09 -8.08
C SER A 187 20.26 0.21 -8.49
N GLN A 188 21.48 0.77 -8.45
CA GLN A 188 22.70 -0.02 -8.66
C GLN A 188 22.88 -1.09 -7.57
N LEU A 189 22.44 -0.82 -6.34
CA LEU A 189 22.51 -1.78 -5.23
C LEU A 189 21.58 -2.98 -5.40
N ALA A 190 20.48 -2.82 -6.16
CA ALA A 190 19.54 -3.90 -6.42
C ALA A 190 19.84 -4.66 -7.73
N ARG A 191 20.81 -4.21 -8.54
CA ARG A 191 21.17 -4.89 -9.80
C ARG A 191 21.96 -6.16 -9.49
N PRO A 192 21.60 -7.28 -10.13
CA PRO A 192 22.46 -8.46 -10.11
C PRO A 192 23.85 -8.10 -10.67
N SER A 193 24.89 -8.38 -9.93
CA SER A 193 26.27 -8.33 -10.41
C SER A 193 26.80 -9.75 -10.60
N LYS A 194 27.70 -9.94 -11.57
CA LYS A 194 28.43 -11.22 -11.65
C LYS A 194 29.19 -11.39 -10.34
N ALA A 195 28.92 -12.47 -9.63
CA ALA A 195 29.74 -12.84 -8.49
C ALA A 195 31.19 -13.01 -8.95
N SER A 196 32.13 -12.36 -8.28
CA SER A 196 33.55 -12.68 -8.45
C SER A 196 33.76 -14.12 -7.96
N LEU A 197 34.20 -15.00 -8.84
CA LEU A 197 34.57 -16.39 -8.47
C LEU A 197 35.85 -16.49 -7.67
N THR A 198 36.47 -15.38 -7.27
CA THR A 198 37.57 -15.41 -6.31
C THR A 198 37.00 -15.82 -4.95
N PRO A 199 37.33 -17.01 -4.42
CA PRO A 199 36.86 -17.43 -3.11
C PRO A 199 37.36 -16.42 -2.07
N HIS A 200 36.45 -15.78 -1.37
CA HIS A 200 36.81 -15.03 -0.18
C HIS A 200 37.28 -16.08 0.87
N PRO A 201 38.43 -15.90 1.50
CA PRO A 201 38.99 -16.91 2.41
C PRO A 201 38.11 -17.31 3.60
N ASN A 202 36.97 -16.58 3.81
CA ASN A 202 36.02 -16.80 4.89
C ASN A 202 34.59 -17.14 4.40
N THR A 203 34.39 -17.51 3.14
CA THR A 203 33.07 -18.00 2.70
C THR A 203 32.93 -19.47 3.02
N LEU A 204 32.00 -19.81 3.90
CA LEU A 204 31.57 -21.20 4.09
C LEU A 204 31.09 -21.76 2.75
N PRO A 205 31.45 -23.01 2.38
CA PRO A 205 30.88 -23.61 1.18
C PRO A 205 29.36 -23.72 1.35
N TYR A 206 28.62 -23.27 0.34
CA TYR A 206 27.21 -23.56 0.28
C TYR A 206 27.04 -25.09 0.12
N VAL A 207 26.40 -25.71 1.11
CA VAL A 207 25.91 -27.07 1.03
C VAL A 207 24.53 -27.05 0.39
#